data_858729841649c5e944cb888203aeb8a5
#
_entry.id   858729841649c5e944cb888203aeb8a5
#
_cell.length_a   1.000
_cell.length_b   1.000
_cell.length_c   1.000
_cell.angle_alpha   90.00
_cell.angle_beta   90.00
_cell.angle_gamma   90.00
#
_symmetry.space_group_name_H-M   'P 1'
#
loop_
_entity.id
_entity.type
_entity.pdbx_description
1 polymer ?
#
loop_
_entity_poly.entity_id
_entity_poly.type
_entity_poly.pdbx_seq_one_letter_code
_entity_poly.pdbx_strand_id
1 'polypeptide(L)'
;ILNVSPKLGPDYTLAAGQKFKSFSVYEMPFDSDDRERKGLFKRRLHYTVAPWATENPIFMHLTSSDPDVIRTAIDQCATVGYEMVIISFGSGLNAEDISEENIAKYKSLVDYARNKGVELGCYSLLSSRWISDEVDVINPKTGKRGGMRFGSAPCLCSDWGYEYFHHIRTFFEHTGMRCFEHDGSYPGDVCASTHHTYHKGLEDSQWNQFHKITDLYRWMCENGIYINVPDFYFLNG
;
A
#
# COMPACT_ATOMS: atom_id res chain seq x y z
N ILE A 1 11.64 9.78 -29.98
CA ILE A 1 12.46 9.48 -28.78
C ILE A 1 11.51 9.47 -27.61
N LEU A 2 11.40 8.34 -26.91
CA LEU A 2 10.68 8.23 -25.65
C LEU A 2 11.63 8.65 -24.51
N ASN A 3 11.21 9.58 -23.68
CA ASN A 3 11.92 9.98 -22.48
C ASN A 3 11.04 9.72 -21.28
N VAL A 4 11.53 8.94 -20.33
CA VAL A 4 10.83 8.61 -19.09
C VAL A 4 11.70 9.08 -17.92
N SER A 5 11.21 10.04 -17.17
CA SER A 5 11.91 10.61 -16.03
C SER A 5 10.91 10.98 -14.91
N PRO A 6 11.34 10.93 -13.64
CA PRO A 6 10.53 11.47 -12.56
C PRO A 6 10.40 12.99 -12.71
N LYS A 7 9.34 13.59 -12.20
CA LYS A 7 9.19 15.05 -12.17
C LYS A 7 10.14 15.71 -11.18
N LEU A 8 10.45 15.01 -10.08
CA LEU A 8 11.37 15.42 -9.03
C LEU A 8 12.30 14.27 -8.70
N GLY A 9 13.51 14.60 -8.33
CA GLY A 9 14.49 13.63 -7.84
C GLY A 9 15.19 12.81 -8.93
N PRO A 10 15.98 11.85 -8.47
CA PRO A 10 16.10 11.39 -7.07
C PRO A 10 16.92 12.28 -6.13
N ASP A 11 17.61 13.31 -6.60
CA ASP A 11 18.59 14.11 -5.84
C ASP A 11 19.57 13.25 -5.02
N TYR A 12 20.09 12.23 -5.69
CA TYR A 12 20.90 11.20 -5.07
C TYR A 12 22.38 11.44 -5.35
N THR A 13 23.18 11.46 -4.28
CA THR A 13 24.66 11.52 -4.39
C THR A 13 25.21 10.11 -4.36
N LEU A 14 25.79 9.67 -5.47
CA LEU A 14 26.40 8.34 -5.59
C LEU A 14 27.85 8.39 -5.08
N ALA A 15 28.11 7.74 -3.96
CA ALA A 15 29.46 7.60 -3.46
C ALA A 15 30.26 6.54 -4.24
N ALA A 16 31.59 6.61 -4.17
CA ALA A 16 32.46 5.64 -4.84
C ALA A 16 32.17 4.21 -4.39
N GLY A 17 31.95 3.30 -5.34
CA GLY A 17 31.63 1.90 -5.08
C GLY A 17 30.17 1.61 -4.82
N GLN A 18 29.32 2.62 -4.68
CA GLN A 18 27.87 2.43 -4.55
C GLN A 18 27.20 2.17 -5.90
N LYS A 19 26.06 1.48 -5.86
CA LYS A 19 25.19 1.24 -7.02
C LYS A 19 23.91 2.04 -6.85
N PHE A 20 23.44 2.65 -7.93
CA PHE A 20 22.12 3.27 -8.01
C PHE A 20 21.21 2.41 -8.88
N LYS A 21 20.03 2.10 -8.36
CA LYS A 21 18.96 1.41 -9.09
C LYS A 21 17.86 2.42 -9.38
N SER A 22 17.60 2.68 -10.66
CA SER A 22 16.48 3.53 -11.08
C SER A 22 15.15 2.81 -10.93
N PHE A 23 14.04 3.51 -11.16
CA PHE A 23 12.73 2.89 -11.31
C PHE A 23 12.68 1.99 -12.55
N SER A 24 11.76 1.02 -12.55
CA SER A 24 11.49 0.15 -13.69
C SER A 24 10.52 0.83 -14.66
N VAL A 25 10.72 0.58 -15.96
CA VAL A 25 9.82 1.05 -17.02
C VAL A 25 9.37 -0.15 -17.83
N TYR A 26 8.07 -0.28 -18.03
CA TYR A 26 7.48 -1.30 -18.86
C TYR A 26 6.87 -0.66 -20.10
N GLU A 27 7.37 -1.03 -21.27
CA GLU A 27 6.83 -0.57 -22.54
C GLU A 27 5.92 -1.65 -23.14
N MET A 28 4.73 -1.24 -23.55
CA MET A 28 3.78 -2.13 -24.19
C MET A 28 3.30 -1.49 -25.50
N PRO A 29 4.00 -1.73 -26.61
CA PRO A 29 3.58 -1.23 -27.91
C PRO A 29 2.34 -2.00 -28.38
N PHE A 30 1.30 -1.27 -28.80
CA PHE A 30 0.13 -1.84 -29.44
C PHE A 30 0.32 -1.83 -30.95
N ASP A 31 0.06 -2.95 -31.58
CA ASP A 31 0.13 -3.12 -33.03
C ASP A 31 -1.24 -2.95 -33.73
N SER A 32 -2.28 -2.64 -32.96
CA SER A 32 -3.66 -2.53 -33.42
C SER A 32 -4.47 -1.59 -32.53
N ASP A 33 -5.48 -0.95 -33.12
CA ASP A 33 -6.48 -0.18 -32.39
C ASP A 33 -7.68 -1.01 -31.94
N ASP A 34 -7.74 -2.29 -32.33
CA ASP A 34 -8.77 -3.22 -31.91
C ASP A 34 -8.80 -3.40 -30.39
N ARG A 35 -10.01 -3.29 -29.81
CA ARG A 35 -10.22 -3.28 -28.36
C ARG A 35 -9.86 -4.62 -27.72
N GLU A 36 -10.25 -5.72 -28.34
CA GLU A 36 -9.99 -7.06 -27.79
C GLU A 36 -8.51 -7.37 -27.83
N ARG A 37 -7.86 -7.03 -28.95
CA ARG A 37 -6.42 -7.21 -29.12
C ARG A 37 -5.63 -6.42 -28.09
N LYS A 38 -5.99 -5.16 -27.85
CA LYS A 38 -5.39 -4.35 -26.74
C LYS A 38 -5.64 -5.00 -25.38
N GLY A 39 -6.82 -5.53 -25.13
CA GLY A 39 -7.15 -6.23 -23.88
C GLY A 39 -6.32 -7.51 -23.68
N LEU A 40 -6.10 -8.28 -24.72
CA LEU A 40 -5.24 -9.48 -24.68
C LEU A 40 -3.78 -9.12 -24.42
N PHE A 41 -3.26 -8.05 -25.04
CA PHE A 41 -1.91 -7.55 -24.77
C PHE A 41 -1.71 -7.13 -23.31
N LYS A 42 -2.66 -6.39 -22.74
CA LYS A 42 -2.61 -6.00 -21.31
C LYS A 42 -2.59 -7.21 -20.38
N ARG A 43 -3.47 -8.20 -20.62
CA ARG A 43 -3.50 -9.44 -19.84
C ARG A 43 -2.18 -10.21 -19.96
N ARG A 44 -1.63 -10.30 -21.16
CA ARG A 44 -0.34 -10.96 -21.38
C ARG A 44 0.81 -10.26 -20.64
N LEU A 45 0.82 -8.91 -20.64
CA LEU A 45 1.79 -8.14 -19.87
C LEU A 45 1.68 -8.48 -18.37
N HIS A 46 0.49 -8.39 -17.81
CA HIS A 46 0.27 -8.70 -16.39
C HIS A 46 0.67 -10.13 -16.06
N TYR A 47 0.28 -11.08 -16.89
CA TYR A 47 0.66 -12.48 -16.71
C TYR A 47 2.18 -12.72 -16.77
N THR A 48 2.89 -11.89 -17.53
CA THR A 48 4.35 -12.01 -17.67
C THR A 48 5.10 -11.37 -16.49
N VAL A 49 4.67 -10.19 -16.05
CA VAL A 49 5.41 -9.40 -15.03
C VAL A 49 4.91 -9.63 -13.61
N ALA A 50 3.66 -10.06 -13.45
CA ALA A 50 3.04 -10.32 -12.15
C ALA A 50 2.02 -11.46 -12.27
N PRO A 51 2.46 -12.70 -12.55
CA PRO A 51 1.56 -13.85 -12.78
C PRO A 51 0.66 -14.14 -11.57
N TRP A 52 1.11 -13.84 -10.37
CA TRP A 52 0.33 -13.96 -9.13
C TRP A 52 -0.83 -12.97 -9.02
N ALA A 53 -0.85 -11.88 -9.80
CA ALA A 53 -1.91 -10.86 -9.79
C ALA A 53 -2.99 -11.10 -10.86
N THR A 54 -2.92 -12.18 -11.62
CA THR A 54 -3.89 -12.50 -12.67
C THR A 54 -5.14 -13.18 -12.13
N GLU A 55 -5.07 -13.75 -10.94
CA GLU A 55 -6.17 -14.40 -10.25
C GLU A 55 -6.47 -13.61 -8.97
N ASN A 56 -7.50 -12.77 -9.03
CA ASN A 56 -7.93 -12.01 -7.86
C ASN A 56 -8.89 -12.87 -7.02
N PRO A 57 -8.75 -12.85 -5.69
CA PRO A 57 -9.71 -13.52 -4.82
C PRO A 57 -11.08 -12.85 -4.90
N ILE A 58 -12.14 -13.62 -4.71
CA ILE A 58 -13.46 -13.07 -4.48
C ILE A 58 -13.59 -12.71 -3.01
N PHE A 59 -13.80 -11.44 -2.71
CA PHE A 59 -13.82 -10.95 -1.34
C PHE A 59 -15.04 -10.09 -1.00
N MET A 60 -15.35 -10.05 0.29
CA MET A 60 -16.36 -9.18 0.88
C MET A 60 -15.66 -8.02 1.61
N HIS A 61 -16.08 -6.79 1.38
CA HIS A 61 -15.73 -5.66 2.23
C HIS A 61 -16.68 -5.59 3.43
N LEU A 62 -16.11 -5.48 4.64
CA LEU A 62 -16.87 -5.39 5.90
C LEU A 62 -16.50 -4.09 6.62
N THR A 63 -17.51 -3.28 6.94
CA THR A 63 -17.34 -2.00 7.66
C THR A 63 -17.61 -2.11 9.16
N SER A 64 -17.14 -3.20 9.77
CA SER A 64 -17.26 -3.44 11.22
C SER A 64 -16.01 -4.11 11.77
N SER A 65 -15.60 -3.70 12.96
CA SER A 65 -14.55 -4.35 13.76
C SER A 65 -15.10 -5.15 14.94
N ASP A 66 -16.41 -5.33 15.01
CA ASP A 66 -17.06 -6.18 16.01
C ASP A 66 -16.79 -7.67 15.71
N PRO A 67 -16.26 -8.44 16.69
CA PRO A 67 -15.89 -9.84 16.45
C PRO A 67 -17.04 -10.75 16.03
N ASP A 68 -18.26 -10.51 16.50
CA ASP A 68 -19.40 -11.36 16.16
C ASP A 68 -19.92 -11.06 14.75
N VAL A 69 -19.88 -9.79 14.35
CA VAL A 69 -20.17 -9.37 12.97
C VAL A 69 -19.13 -9.93 12.01
N ILE A 70 -17.84 -9.90 12.38
CA ILE A 70 -16.76 -10.48 11.57
C ILE A 70 -16.96 -11.99 11.41
N ARG A 71 -17.25 -12.73 12.49
CA ARG A 71 -17.51 -14.18 12.41
C ARG A 71 -18.71 -14.48 11.50
N THR A 72 -19.78 -13.70 11.62
CA THR A 72 -20.95 -13.84 10.75
C THR A 72 -20.59 -13.64 9.28
N ALA A 73 -19.80 -12.61 8.96
CA ALA A 73 -19.35 -12.37 7.60
C ALA A 73 -18.46 -13.51 7.07
N ILE A 74 -17.56 -14.06 7.90
CA ILE A 74 -16.74 -15.23 7.58
C ILE A 74 -17.63 -16.44 7.24
N ASP A 75 -18.62 -16.74 8.07
CA ASP A 75 -19.53 -17.87 7.84
C ASP A 75 -20.36 -17.70 6.56
N GLN A 76 -20.80 -16.49 6.27
CA GLN A 76 -21.48 -16.18 5.01
C GLN A 76 -20.54 -16.37 3.81
N CYS A 77 -19.31 -15.86 3.87
CA CYS A 77 -18.31 -16.02 2.82
C CYS A 77 -18.01 -17.50 2.58
N ALA A 78 -17.79 -18.28 3.63
CA ALA A 78 -17.56 -19.72 3.53
C ALA A 78 -18.73 -20.46 2.87
N THR A 79 -19.97 -20.05 3.17
CA THR A 79 -21.18 -20.68 2.63
C THR A 79 -21.35 -20.41 1.14
N VAL A 80 -21.02 -19.21 0.67
CA VAL A 80 -21.23 -18.81 -0.75
C VAL A 80 -19.98 -18.94 -1.60
N GLY A 81 -18.86 -19.36 -1.03
CA GLY A 81 -17.61 -19.60 -1.76
C GLY A 81 -16.76 -18.33 -1.99
N TYR A 82 -16.92 -17.31 -1.13
CA TYR A 82 -15.96 -16.20 -1.12
C TYR A 82 -14.68 -16.62 -0.42
N GLU A 83 -13.56 -16.12 -0.90
CA GLU A 83 -12.23 -16.54 -0.46
C GLU A 83 -11.67 -15.67 0.66
N MET A 84 -12.22 -14.44 0.81
CA MET A 84 -11.65 -13.44 1.72
C MET A 84 -12.69 -12.46 2.25
N VAL A 85 -12.46 -11.98 3.48
CA VAL A 85 -13.14 -10.79 4.06
C VAL A 85 -12.09 -9.72 4.32
N ILE A 86 -12.28 -8.52 3.78
CA ILE A 86 -11.46 -7.35 4.06
C ILE A 86 -12.22 -6.47 5.05
N ILE A 87 -11.65 -6.28 6.24
CA ILE A 87 -12.15 -5.32 7.25
C ILE A 87 -11.72 -3.93 6.77
N SER A 88 -12.65 -3.24 6.11
CA SER A 88 -12.38 -2.11 5.23
C SER A 88 -12.53 -0.75 5.92
N PHE A 89 -12.45 0.30 5.12
CA PHE A 89 -12.61 1.68 5.58
C PHE A 89 -13.89 1.87 6.40
N GLY A 90 -13.80 2.63 7.49
CA GLY A 90 -14.93 2.92 8.38
C GLY A 90 -15.27 1.82 9.38
N SER A 91 -14.55 0.69 9.37
CA SER A 91 -14.78 -0.42 10.31
C SER A 91 -14.36 -0.11 11.75
N GLY A 92 -13.40 0.79 11.93
CA GLY A 92 -12.76 1.04 13.22
C GLY A 92 -11.57 0.11 13.53
N LEU A 93 -11.19 -0.79 12.62
CA LEU A 93 -9.94 -1.53 12.75
C LEU A 93 -8.76 -0.56 12.64
N ASN A 94 -7.79 -0.69 13.56
CA ASN A 94 -6.52 0.03 13.50
C ASN A 94 -5.36 -0.96 13.40
N ALA A 95 -4.78 -1.10 12.21
CA ALA A 95 -3.60 -1.96 11.97
C ALA A 95 -2.29 -1.32 12.48
N GLU A 96 -2.32 -0.06 12.92
CA GLU A 96 -1.18 0.61 13.55
C GLU A 96 -1.12 0.35 15.06
N ASP A 97 -2.18 -0.21 15.64
CA ASP A 97 -2.22 -0.62 17.05
C ASP A 97 -1.66 -2.04 17.18
N ILE A 98 -0.44 -2.14 17.68
CA ILE A 98 0.29 -3.39 17.93
C ILE A 98 0.21 -3.86 19.37
N SER A 99 -0.75 -3.37 20.16
CA SER A 99 -0.99 -3.86 21.51
C SER A 99 -1.30 -5.37 21.52
N GLU A 100 -0.93 -6.04 22.59
CA GLU A 100 -1.18 -7.48 22.75
C GLU A 100 -2.68 -7.80 22.63
N GLU A 101 -3.54 -6.94 23.15
CA GLU A 101 -5.00 -7.10 23.09
C GLU A 101 -5.50 -7.04 21.65
N ASN A 102 -5.08 -6.02 20.87
CA ASN A 102 -5.49 -5.86 19.48
C ASN A 102 -4.98 -7.01 18.61
N ILE A 103 -3.73 -7.39 18.77
CA ILE A 103 -3.13 -8.53 18.07
C ILE A 103 -3.87 -9.83 18.41
N ALA A 104 -4.09 -10.12 19.68
CA ALA A 104 -4.77 -11.34 20.12
C ALA A 104 -6.21 -11.42 19.57
N LYS A 105 -6.94 -10.30 19.58
CA LYS A 105 -8.28 -10.19 19.00
C LYS A 105 -8.27 -10.62 17.54
N TYR A 106 -7.46 -9.97 16.71
CA TYR A 106 -7.46 -10.24 15.27
C TYR A 106 -6.84 -11.58 14.91
N LYS A 107 -5.82 -12.04 15.65
CA LYS A 107 -5.29 -13.39 15.50
C LYS A 107 -6.36 -14.46 15.69
N SER A 108 -7.17 -14.34 16.75
CA SER A 108 -8.29 -15.26 17.00
C SER A 108 -9.30 -15.30 15.85
N LEU A 109 -9.59 -14.14 15.22
CA LEU A 109 -10.49 -14.05 14.08
C LEU A 109 -9.87 -14.62 12.80
N VAL A 110 -8.57 -14.42 12.60
CA VAL A 110 -7.82 -15.04 11.50
C VAL A 110 -7.83 -16.57 11.63
N ASP A 111 -7.57 -17.09 12.82
CA ASP A 111 -7.59 -18.53 13.06
C ASP A 111 -9.00 -19.12 12.82
N TYR A 112 -10.05 -18.40 13.23
CA TYR A 112 -11.45 -18.77 12.94
C TYR A 112 -11.72 -18.80 11.43
N ALA A 113 -11.32 -17.77 10.70
CA ALA A 113 -11.54 -17.65 9.25
C ALA A 113 -10.84 -18.79 8.49
N ARG A 114 -9.59 -19.07 8.82
CA ARG A 114 -8.81 -20.16 8.20
C ARG A 114 -9.44 -21.52 8.40
N ASN A 115 -9.99 -21.79 9.59
CA ASN A 115 -10.73 -23.03 9.83
C ASN A 115 -11.97 -23.18 8.97
N LYS A 116 -12.46 -22.10 8.37
CA LYS A 116 -13.60 -22.05 7.43
C LYS A 116 -13.15 -21.97 5.95
N GLY A 117 -11.83 -21.93 5.70
CA GLY A 117 -11.28 -21.74 4.35
C GLY A 117 -11.39 -20.32 3.81
N VAL A 118 -11.52 -19.32 4.69
CA VAL A 118 -11.62 -17.90 4.34
C VAL A 118 -10.41 -17.17 4.93
N GLU A 119 -9.83 -16.24 4.16
CA GLU A 119 -8.75 -15.38 4.67
C GLU A 119 -9.31 -14.04 5.16
N LEU A 120 -8.60 -13.40 6.11
CA LEU A 120 -8.89 -12.04 6.54
C LEU A 120 -7.86 -11.05 6.04
N GLY A 121 -8.34 -9.84 5.71
CA GLY A 121 -7.54 -8.68 5.41
C GLY A 121 -8.01 -7.44 6.15
N CYS A 122 -7.18 -6.40 6.10
CA CYS A 122 -7.50 -5.11 6.69
C CYS A 122 -7.12 -3.95 5.78
N TYR A 123 -7.71 -2.79 6.09
CA TYR A 123 -7.53 -1.53 5.38
C TYR A 123 -6.61 -0.58 6.17
N SER A 124 -5.79 0.19 5.46
CA SER A 124 -5.10 1.35 6.04
C SER A 124 -5.08 2.51 5.04
N LEU A 125 -5.21 3.73 5.57
CA LEU A 125 -5.25 4.98 4.81
C LEU A 125 -3.98 5.80 5.04
N LEU A 126 -3.30 6.20 3.96
CA LEU A 126 -2.12 7.07 4.02
C LEU A 126 -2.41 8.53 3.72
N SER A 127 -3.41 8.83 2.93
CA SER A 127 -3.73 10.20 2.52
C SER A 127 -5.04 10.68 3.12
N SER A 128 -5.32 11.98 2.96
CA SER A 128 -6.54 12.60 3.50
C SER A 128 -6.70 12.41 5.02
N ARG A 129 -5.58 12.30 5.72
CA ARG A 129 -5.51 12.22 7.19
C ARG A 129 -4.43 13.16 7.71
N TRP A 130 -4.70 13.75 8.85
CA TRP A 130 -3.74 14.55 9.58
C TRP A 130 -3.17 13.76 10.76
N ILE A 131 -1.86 13.80 10.92
CA ILE A 131 -1.16 13.23 12.09
C ILE A 131 -0.69 14.36 13.01
N SER A 132 0.25 15.18 12.55
CA SER A 132 0.69 16.38 13.26
C SER A 132 1.40 17.34 12.29
N ASP A 133 1.63 18.57 12.76
CA ASP A 133 2.34 19.58 11.97
C ASP A 133 3.81 19.22 11.72
N GLU A 134 4.41 18.41 12.61
CA GLU A 134 5.81 18.00 12.53
C GLU A 134 6.05 16.89 11.51
N VAL A 135 5.04 16.05 11.21
CA VAL A 135 5.21 14.85 10.37
C VAL A 135 4.42 14.89 9.07
N ASP A 136 3.43 15.77 8.95
CA ASP A 136 2.69 15.91 7.69
C ASP A 136 3.56 16.57 6.60
N VAL A 137 3.23 16.28 5.35
CA VAL A 137 3.91 16.87 4.19
C VAL A 137 3.75 18.39 4.15
N ILE A 138 4.80 19.08 3.74
CA ILE A 138 4.81 20.52 3.51
C ILE A 138 4.62 20.79 2.01
N ASN A 139 3.57 21.55 1.69
CA ASN A 139 3.25 21.92 0.32
C ASN A 139 4.30 22.90 -0.23
N PRO A 140 4.99 22.58 -1.34
CA PRO A 140 6.03 23.44 -1.88
C PRO A 140 5.54 24.79 -2.42
N LYS A 141 4.26 24.92 -2.73
CA LYS A 141 3.69 26.18 -3.23
C LYS A 141 3.34 27.16 -2.10
N THR A 142 2.92 26.63 -0.96
CA THR A 142 2.42 27.46 0.14
C THR A 142 3.40 27.53 1.31
N GLY A 143 4.37 26.64 1.37
CA GLY A 143 5.27 26.48 2.52
C GLY A 143 4.55 26.02 3.80
N LYS A 144 3.30 25.60 3.70
CA LYS A 144 2.48 25.17 4.82
C LYS A 144 2.17 23.68 4.73
N ARG A 145 1.77 23.11 5.85
CA ARG A 145 1.27 21.73 5.90
C ARG A 145 0.16 21.49 4.89
N GLY A 146 0.13 20.28 4.36
CA GLY A 146 -0.87 19.78 3.43
C GLY A 146 -0.29 19.38 2.09
N GLY A 147 -0.70 18.24 1.61
CA GLY A 147 -0.30 17.72 0.31
C GLY A 147 -0.88 18.52 -0.83
N MET A 148 -0.26 18.39 -2.00
CA MET A 148 -0.74 19.05 -3.21
C MET A 148 -1.94 18.34 -3.83
N ARG A 149 -2.12 17.06 -3.54
CA ARG A 149 -3.07 16.21 -4.23
C ARG A 149 -4.24 15.76 -3.34
N PHE A 150 -3.96 15.36 -2.11
CA PHE A 150 -4.93 14.71 -1.23
C PHE A 150 -5.21 15.49 0.06
N GLY A 151 -4.81 16.75 0.17
CA GLY A 151 -4.95 17.54 1.39
C GLY A 151 -3.93 17.13 2.45
N SER A 152 -4.37 16.99 3.71
CA SER A 152 -3.46 16.53 4.78
C SER A 152 -3.02 15.09 4.53
N ALA A 153 -1.72 14.86 4.57
CA ALA A 153 -1.12 13.54 4.43
C ALA A 153 0.19 13.49 5.22
N PRO A 154 0.46 12.42 5.96
CA PRO A 154 1.75 12.26 6.62
C PRO A 154 2.85 12.05 5.58
N CYS A 155 4.04 12.57 5.88
CA CYS A 155 5.24 12.27 5.10
C CYS A 155 5.77 10.90 5.52
N LEU A 156 5.85 9.98 4.57
CA LEU A 156 6.34 8.62 4.84
C LEU A 156 7.85 8.58 5.13
N CYS A 157 8.55 9.68 4.92
CA CYS A 157 9.94 9.88 5.28
C CYS A 157 10.13 10.70 6.58
N SER A 158 9.08 10.85 7.38
CA SER A 158 9.14 11.31 8.77
C SER A 158 9.35 10.14 9.74
N ASP A 159 9.59 10.45 11.01
CA ASP A 159 9.68 9.43 12.06
C ASP A 159 8.38 8.66 12.22
N TRP A 160 7.23 9.33 12.09
CA TRP A 160 5.93 8.66 12.05
C TRP A 160 5.86 7.63 10.90
N GLY A 161 6.34 7.96 9.72
CA GLY A 161 6.35 7.04 8.58
C GLY A 161 7.17 5.78 8.86
N TYR A 162 8.30 5.93 9.55
CA TYR A 162 9.11 4.78 9.99
C TYR A 162 8.33 3.88 10.96
N GLU A 163 7.68 4.45 11.97
CA GLU A 163 6.84 3.75 12.94
C GLU A 163 5.64 3.07 12.27
N TYR A 164 4.96 3.78 11.37
CA TYR A 164 3.85 3.24 10.61
C TYR A 164 4.22 1.94 9.87
N PHE A 165 5.30 1.94 9.10
CA PHE A 165 5.74 0.74 8.38
C PHE A 165 6.15 -0.39 9.31
N HIS A 166 6.75 -0.08 10.46
CA HIS A 166 7.07 -1.06 11.48
C HIS A 166 5.81 -1.67 12.09
N HIS A 167 4.83 -0.86 12.47
CA HIS A 167 3.58 -1.30 13.07
C HIS A 167 2.77 -2.17 12.11
N ILE A 168 2.63 -1.75 10.86
CA ILE A 168 1.94 -2.56 9.83
C ILE A 168 2.59 -3.94 9.68
N ARG A 169 3.92 -4.02 9.56
CA ARG A 169 4.62 -5.31 9.48
C ARG A 169 4.36 -6.16 10.72
N THR A 170 4.54 -5.60 11.90
CA THR A 170 4.32 -6.29 13.19
C THR A 170 2.89 -6.81 13.29
N PHE A 171 1.90 -5.99 12.92
CA PHE A 171 0.50 -6.40 12.95
C PHE A 171 0.24 -7.60 12.04
N PHE A 172 0.72 -7.59 10.81
CA PHE A 172 0.56 -8.69 9.86
C PHE A 172 1.31 -9.95 10.30
N GLU A 173 2.53 -9.84 10.78
CA GLU A 173 3.33 -10.95 11.30
C GLU A 173 2.65 -11.67 12.46
N HIS A 174 2.09 -10.92 13.40
CA HIS A 174 1.52 -11.48 14.62
C HIS A 174 0.06 -11.91 14.46
N THR A 175 -0.75 -11.24 13.66
CA THR A 175 -2.14 -11.63 13.40
C THR A 175 -2.25 -12.73 12.36
N GLY A 176 -1.34 -12.72 11.39
CA GLY A 176 -1.37 -13.63 10.25
C GLY A 176 -2.38 -13.24 9.17
N MET A 177 -2.91 -12.01 9.15
CA MET A 177 -3.77 -11.53 8.06
C MET A 177 -3.10 -11.71 6.69
N ARG A 178 -3.90 -11.88 5.63
CA ARG A 178 -3.43 -12.23 4.29
C ARG A 178 -3.82 -11.22 3.20
N CYS A 179 -4.46 -10.12 3.56
CA CYS A 179 -4.72 -9.03 2.63
C CYS A 179 -4.49 -7.68 3.29
N PHE A 180 -3.77 -6.83 2.59
CA PHE A 180 -3.60 -5.43 2.94
C PHE A 180 -4.27 -4.56 1.89
N GLU A 181 -5.38 -3.95 2.25
CA GLU A 181 -6.01 -2.92 1.44
C GLU A 181 -5.41 -1.57 1.81
N HIS A 182 -4.65 -1.00 0.90
CA HIS A 182 -3.86 0.19 1.14
C HIS A 182 -4.33 1.33 0.25
N ASP A 183 -4.77 2.42 0.86
CA ASP A 183 -5.33 3.56 0.17
C ASP A 183 -4.52 4.84 0.46
N GLY A 184 -4.33 5.64 -0.57
CA GLY A 184 -3.66 6.91 -0.41
C GLY A 184 -2.74 7.32 -1.55
N SER A 185 -1.81 8.24 -1.27
CA SER A 185 -0.85 8.74 -2.22
C SER A 185 0.29 7.71 -2.43
N TYR A 186 0.10 6.78 -3.33
CA TYR A 186 0.98 5.62 -3.51
C TYR A 186 2.46 5.91 -3.80
N PRO A 187 2.85 6.99 -4.46
CA PRO A 187 4.26 7.38 -4.48
C PRO A 187 4.66 8.26 -3.27
N GLY A 188 3.73 8.55 -2.36
CA GLY A 188 3.86 9.62 -1.38
C GLY A 188 3.55 10.98 -2.00
N ASP A 189 3.01 11.91 -1.21
CA ASP A 189 2.85 13.30 -1.65
C ASP A 189 4.21 14.02 -1.61
N VAL A 190 4.44 14.99 -2.50
CA VAL A 190 5.68 15.77 -2.46
C VAL A 190 5.78 16.56 -1.16
N CYS A 191 6.95 16.61 -0.57
CA CYS A 191 7.17 17.26 0.71
C CYS A 191 8.36 18.23 0.65
N ALA A 192 8.10 19.51 0.91
CA ALA A 192 9.14 20.54 0.96
C ALA A 192 9.76 20.71 2.34
N SER A 193 9.46 19.84 3.31
CA SER A 193 10.11 19.86 4.62
C SER A 193 11.61 19.59 4.48
N THR A 194 12.41 20.30 5.28
CA THR A 194 13.85 20.04 5.44
C THR A 194 14.18 19.49 6.84
N HIS A 195 13.14 19.13 7.59
CA HIS A 195 13.27 18.64 8.97
C HIS A 195 12.93 17.16 9.14
N HIS A 196 12.34 16.53 8.11
CA HIS A 196 12.05 15.10 8.18
C HIS A 196 13.33 14.27 8.04
N THR A 197 13.42 13.21 8.85
CA THR A 197 14.66 12.43 9.05
C THR A 197 15.14 11.72 7.78
N TYR A 198 14.22 11.27 6.92
CA TYR A 198 14.54 10.33 5.83
C TYR A 198 14.45 10.92 4.44
N HIS A 199 14.39 12.25 4.30
CA HIS A 199 14.62 13.01 3.07
C HIS A 199 15.23 14.38 3.37
N LYS A 200 15.88 14.98 2.40
CA LYS A 200 16.57 16.26 2.57
C LYS A 200 15.65 17.46 2.30
N GLY A 201 14.71 17.30 1.40
CA GLY A 201 13.81 18.36 0.97
C GLY A 201 12.90 17.95 -0.17
N LEU A 202 12.44 18.92 -0.95
CA LEU A 202 11.48 18.70 -2.04
C LEU A 202 11.98 17.69 -3.07
N GLU A 203 13.24 17.83 -3.52
CA GLU A 203 13.76 17.13 -4.68
C GLU A 203 13.87 15.61 -4.49
N ASP A 204 14.17 15.15 -3.28
CA ASP A 204 14.29 13.72 -2.98
C ASP A 204 13.08 13.14 -2.21
N SER A 205 12.13 13.97 -1.79
CA SER A 205 11.04 13.58 -0.90
C SER A 205 10.16 12.45 -1.47
N GLN A 206 9.70 12.61 -2.70
CA GLN A 206 8.79 11.63 -3.32
C GLN A 206 9.54 10.35 -3.70
N TRP A 207 10.79 10.46 -4.13
CA TRP A 207 11.65 9.31 -4.42
C TRP A 207 11.84 8.43 -3.19
N ASN A 208 12.17 9.02 -2.05
CA ASN A 208 12.38 8.28 -0.81
C ASN A 208 11.07 7.67 -0.26
N GLN A 209 9.96 8.40 -0.31
CA GLN A 209 8.65 7.86 0.09
C GLN A 209 8.22 6.68 -0.78
N PHE A 210 8.41 6.78 -2.10
CA PHE A 210 8.14 5.70 -3.04
C PHE A 210 8.92 4.42 -2.68
N HIS A 211 10.21 4.54 -2.36
CA HIS A 211 11.01 3.39 -1.94
C HIS A 211 10.50 2.76 -0.65
N LYS A 212 10.08 3.55 0.34
CA LYS A 212 9.50 3.05 1.58
C LYS A 212 8.24 2.20 1.34
N ILE A 213 7.34 2.69 0.49
CA ILE A 213 6.12 1.95 0.14
C ILE A 213 6.46 0.68 -0.66
N THR A 214 7.36 0.78 -1.63
CA THR A 214 7.78 -0.35 -2.45
C THR A 214 8.43 -1.45 -1.60
N ASP A 215 9.22 -1.08 -0.61
CA ASP A 215 9.85 -2.03 0.30
C ASP A 215 8.80 -2.75 1.18
N LEU A 216 7.77 -2.04 1.64
CA LEU A 216 6.64 -2.67 2.34
C LEU A 216 5.92 -3.67 1.42
N TYR A 217 5.57 -3.26 0.20
CA TYR A 217 4.84 -4.12 -0.74
C TYR A 217 5.63 -5.34 -1.15
N ARG A 218 6.93 -5.19 -1.37
CA ARG A 218 7.82 -6.33 -1.65
C ARG A 218 7.84 -7.32 -0.48
N TRP A 219 8.01 -6.82 0.74
CA TRP A 219 7.94 -7.64 1.94
C TRP A 219 6.60 -8.37 2.05
N MET A 220 5.48 -7.70 1.78
CA MET A 220 4.16 -8.34 1.81
C MET A 220 4.04 -9.46 0.78
N CYS A 221 4.47 -9.22 -0.46
CA CYS A 221 4.47 -10.25 -1.50
C CYS A 221 5.33 -11.46 -1.12
N GLU A 222 6.52 -11.23 -0.57
CA GLU A 222 7.43 -12.28 -0.09
C GLU A 222 6.84 -13.10 1.05
N ASN A 223 5.92 -12.52 1.83
CA ASN A 223 5.21 -13.18 2.92
C ASN A 223 3.81 -13.70 2.54
N GLY A 224 3.47 -13.69 1.25
CA GLY A 224 2.21 -14.20 0.73
C GLY A 224 0.99 -13.38 1.16
N ILE A 225 1.17 -12.09 1.38
CA ILE A 225 0.10 -11.14 1.69
C ILE A 225 -0.38 -10.51 0.39
N TYR A 226 -1.66 -10.66 0.08
CA TYR A 226 -2.28 -10.03 -1.07
C TYR A 226 -2.42 -8.52 -0.84
N ILE A 227 -2.05 -7.71 -1.83
CA ILE A 227 -2.17 -6.25 -1.76
C ILE A 227 -3.34 -5.82 -2.62
N ASN A 228 -4.36 -5.24 -2.01
CA ASN A 228 -5.48 -4.59 -2.67
C ASN A 228 -5.27 -3.09 -2.67
N VAL A 229 -5.07 -2.52 -3.85
CA VAL A 229 -4.94 -1.08 -4.03
C VAL A 229 -6.17 -0.60 -4.79
N PRO A 230 -7.11 0.11 -4.14
CA PRO A 230 -8.40 0.46 -4.74
C PRO A 230 -8.29 1.45 -5.89
N ASP A 231 -7.23 2.24 -5.91
CA ASP A 231 -6.99 3.23 -6.93
C ASP A 231 -6.11 2.72 -8.06
N PHE A 232 -5.88 3.61 -9.01
CA PHE A 232 -5.06 3.35 -10.17
C PHE A 232 -3.59 3.34 -9.81
N TYR A 233 -3.00 2.14 -9.75
CA TYR A 233 -1.61 1.93 -9.42
C TYR A 233 -0.91 1.06 -10.46
N PHE A 234 0.36 1.39 -10.75
CA PHE A 234 1.15 0.65 -11.72
C PHE A 234 2.20 -0.23 -11.08
N LEU A 235 2.59 -1.27 -11.80
CA LEU A 235 3.72 -2.12 -11.47
C LEU A 235 4.99 -1.27 -11.41
N ASN A 236 5.53 -1.09 -10.22
CA ASN A 236 6.74 -0.32 -9.98
C ASN A 236 7.93 -1.18 -9.57
N GLY A 237 7.83 -2.44 -9.78
CA GLY A 237 8.82 -3.51 -9.75
C GLY A 237 9.80 -3.55 -8.63
#